data_7505a2b211269646749e1c45b7828840
#
_entry.id   7505a2b211269646749e1c45b7828840
#
_cell.length_a   1.000
_cell.length_b   1.000
_cell.length_c   1.000
_cell.angle_alpha   90.00
_cell.angle_beta   90.00
_cell.angle_gamma   90.00
#
_symmetry.space_group_name_H-M   'P 1'
#
loop_
_entity.id
_entity.type
_entity.pdbx_description
1 polymer ?
#
loop_
_entity_poly.entity_id
_entity_poly.type
_entity_poly.pdbx_seq_one_letter_code
_entity_poly.pdbx_strand_id
1 'polypeptide(L)'
;KKWSVAVAVDDVVRAGQQIGLAASSGISTWPHLHFATYDNFSPYEPYAGSCRPGPTGWVNQIPKPTVVELLDAGVTYEYLGSYEPPFVFPRSGQIAMTDPEVYFWVFVRVLPASSTYRILFQHPDATLAYDSGTHGFGNPFYRWSWWWWGYDTGFLGMNSVTGTWHILLDLNG
;
A
#
# COMPACT_ATOMS: atom_id res chain seq x y z
N LYS A 1 18.48 -8.78 -7.12
CA LYS A 1 18.62 -10.23 -7.42
C LYS A 1 20.08 -10.59 -7.31
N LYS A 2 20.40 -11.69 -6.63
CA LYS A 2 21.79 -12.18 -6.53
C LYS A 2 22.39 -12.29 -7.93
N TRP A 3 23.63 -11.83 -8.11
CA TRP A 3 24.35 -11.81 -9.39
C TRP A 3 23.73 -10.93 -10.49
N SER A 4 22.90 -9.95 -10.12
CA SER A 4 22.33 -8.99 -11.08
C SER A 4 22.94 -7.60 -10.99
N VAL A 5 23.96 -7.42 -10.15
CA VAL A 5 24.69 -6.14 -10.07
C VAL A 5 25.46 -5.96 -11.37
N ALA A 6 25.27 -4.84 -12.03
CA ALA A 6 25.80 -4.52 -13.35
C ALA A 6 26.92 -3.46 -13.30
N VAL A 7 27.35 -3.11 -12.10
CA VAL A 7 28.38 -2.07 -11.86
C VAL A 7 29.39 -2.56 -10.81
N ALA A 8 30.56 -1.98 -10.79
CA ALA A 8 31.61 -2.23 -9.83
C ALA A 8 31.75 -1.06 -8.83
N VAL A 9 32.54 -1.25 -7.79
CA VAL A 9 32.95 -0.17 -6.89
C VAL A 9 33.73 0.87 -7.70
N ASP A 10 33.49 2.15 -7.44
CA ASP A 10 34.08 3.31 -8.11
C ASP A 10 33.58 3.56 -9.55
N ASP A 11 32.65 2.79 -10.07
CA ASP A 11 32.03 3.10 -11.34
C ASP A 11 31.21 4.40 -11.27
N VAL A 12 31.37 5.23 -12.30
CA VAL A 12 30.51 6.40 -12.50
C VAL A 12 29.20 5.97 -13.16
N VAL A 13 28.10 6.19 -12.46
CA VAL A 13 26.75 5.86 -12.97
C VAL A 13 25.98 7.14 -13.35
N ARG A 14 25.06 7.02 -14.29
CA ARG A 14 24.19 8.11 -14.73
C ARG A 14 22.78 7.94 -14.16
N ALA A 15 22.08 9.06 -14.00
CA ALA A 15 20.66 9.02 -13.64
C ALA A 15 19.86 8.15 -14.61
N GLY A 16 19.04 7.24 -14.09
CA GLY A 16 18.25 6.27 -14.87
C GLY A 16 19.03 5.02 -15.32
N GLN A 17 20.34 4.95 -15.08
CA GLN A 17 21.11 3.73 -15.40
C GLN A 17 20.69 2.59 -14.47
N GLN A 18 20.35 1.42 -15.04
CA GLN A 18 20.10 0.22 -14.28
C GLN A 18 21.41 -0.30 -13.69
N ILE A 19 21.48 -0.41 -12.36
CA ILE A 19 22.65 -0.92 -11.63
C ILE A 19 22.45 -2.33 -11.09
N GLY A 20 21.23 -2.86 -11.19
CA GLY A 20 20.90 -4.21 -10.74
C GLY A 20 19.40 -4.45 -10.73
N LEU A 21 18.99 -5.60 -10.20
CA LEU A 21 17.59 -5.97 -10.02
C LEU A 21 17.27 -6.10 -8.53
N ALA A 22 16.20 -5.47 -8.09
CA ALA A 22 15.69 -5.66 -6.72
C ALA A 22 15.28 -7.11 -6.49
N ALA A 23 15.53 -7.60 -5.30
CA ALA A 23 15.13 -8.95 -4.88
C ALA A 23 15.20 -9.07 -3.36
N SER A 24 14.83 -10.26 -2.86
CA SER A 24 15.02 -10.67 -1.48
C SER A 24 16.19 -11.64 -1.40
N SER A 25 17.33 -11.21 -0.88
CA SER A 25 18.51 -12.04 -0.67
C SER A 25 19.13 -11.73 0.69
N GLY A 26 19.73 -12.75 1.34
CA GLY A 26 20.18 -12.65 2.71
C GLY A 26 19.01 -12.78 3.71
N ILE A 27 19.13 -12.16 4.88
CA ILE A 27 18.04 -12.10 5.87
C ILE A 27 17.07 -10.99 5.45
N SER A 28 16.05 -11.38 4.71
CA SER A 28 15.07 -10.46 4.14
C SER A 28 13.73 -11.16 3.98
N THR A 29 12.66 -10.52 4.36
CA THR A 29 11.31 -11.07 4.27
C THR A 29 10.73 -10.95 2.86
N TRP A 30 11.12 -9.91 2.09
CA TRP A 30 10.61 -9.67 0.73
C TRP A 30 11.57 -8.85 -0.15
N PRO A 31 11.37 -8.80 -1.48
CA PRO A 31 12.15 -7.97 -2.37
C PRO A 31 12.05 -6.49 -2.03
N HIS A 32 13.18 -5.86 -1.78
CA HIS A 32 13.26 -4.43 -1.53
C HIS A 32 14.60 -3.86 -1.97
N LEU A 33 14.66 -2.54 -2.13
CA LEU A 33 15.88 -1.79 -2.25
C LEU A 33 16.28 -1.28 -0.87
N HIS A 34 17.42 -1.74 -0.37
CA HIS A 34 18.07 -1.09 0.75
C HIS A 34 18.93 0.06 0.19
N PHE A 35 18.56 1.29 0.54
CA PHE A 35 19.29 2.48 0.13
C PHE A 35 19.77 3.24 1.36
N ALA A 36 21.08 3.49 1.43
CA ALA A 36 21.68 4.27 2.48
C ALA A 36 22.70 5.27 1.89
N THR A 37 22.75 6.44 2.47
CA THR A 37 23.72 7.48 2.12
C THR A 37 24.59 7.80 3.31
N TYR A 38 25.88 8.08 3.04
CA TYR A 38 26.87 8.39 4.04
C TYR A 38 27.63 9.64 3.64
N ASP A 39 28.02 10.43 4.64
CA ASP A 39 28.99 11.48 4.53
C ASP A 39 30.11 11.19 5.53
N ASN A 40 31.34 11.03 5.05
CA ASN A 40 32.50 10.66 5.88
C ASN A 40 32.20 9.47 6.82
N PHE A 41 31.63 8.38 6.28
CA PHE A 41 31.24 7.17 6.99
C PHE A 41 30.11 7.33 8.03
N SER A 42 29.53 8.52 8.17
CA SER A 42 28.37 8.77 9.02
C SER A 42 27.07 8.67 8.19
N PRO A 43 26.01 8.02 8.71
CA PRO A 43 24.72 8.01 8.02
C PRO A 43 24.25 9.44 7.73
N TYR A 44 23.82 9.68 6.50
CA TYR A 44 23.42 10.99 6.02
C TYR A 44 22.01 10.95 5.43
N GLU A 45 21.14 11.84 5.87
CA GLU A 45 19.80 12.02 5.29
C GLU A 45 19.89 12.99 4.09
N PRO A 46 19.67 12.53 2.85
CA PRO A 46 19.79 13.40 1.68
C PRO A 46 18.61 14.37 1.52
N TYR A 47 17.48 14.12 2.19
CA TYR A 47 16.34 15.03 2.17
C TYR A 47 16.59 16.27 3.02
N ALA A 48 16.41 17.46 2.43
CA ALA A 48 16.31 18.70 3.18
C ALA A 48 14.89 18.84 3.76
N GLY A 49 14.78 19.28 5.01
CA GLY A 49 13.50 19.44 5.72
C GLY A 49 13.70 19.84 7.17
N SER A 50 12.63 19.79 7.97
CA SER A 50 12.67 20.17 9.39
C SER A 50 13.66 19.33 10.21
N CYS A 51 13.83 18.05 9.89
CA CYS A 51 14.77 17.15 10.56
C CYS A 51 16.23 17.35 10.12
N ARG A 52 16.43 17.90 8.94
CA ARG A 52 17.74 18.23 8.37
C ARG A 52 17.63 19.51 7.55
N PRO A 53 17.81 20.67 8.16
CA PRO A 53 17.86 21.94 7.45
C PRO A 53 19.13 22.03 6.59
N GLY A 54 19.06 22.79 5.51
CA GLY A 54 20.19 23.02 4.60
C GLY A 54 19.91 22.52 3.17
N PRO A 55 20.90 22.45 2.29
CA PRO A 55 20.72 22.04 0.92
C PRO A 55 20.35 20.56 0.82
N THR A 56 19.48 20.24 -0.12
CA THR A 56 19.15 18.84 -0.44
C THR A 56 20.32 18.12 -1.11
N GLY A 57 20.43 16.82 -0.86
CA GLY A 57 21.33 15.92 -1.59
C GLY A 57 20.76 15.40 -2.91
N TRP A 58 19.49 15.72 -3.23
CA TRP A 58 18.82 15.32 -4.47
C TRP A 58 18.88 16.42 -5.52
N VAL A 59 19.09 16.05 -6.77
CA VAL A 59 19.03 17.02 -7.89
C VAL A 59 17.63 17.65 -7.98
N ASN A 60 16.61 16.83 -7.85
CA ASN A 60 15.20 17.24 -7.76
C ASN A 60 14.57 16.54 -6.57
N GLN A 61 14.49 17.23 -5.45
CA GLN A 61 13.84 16.67 -4.27
C GLN A 61 12.32 16.64 -4.47
N ILE A 62 11.77 15.44 -4.55
CA ILE A 62 10.32 15.26 -4.55
C ILE A 62 9.80 15.57 -3.13
N PRO A 63 8.80 16.43 -2.98
CA PRO A 63 8.19 16.67 -1.67
C PRO A 63 7.74 15.37 -1.01
N LYS A 64 7.98 15.23 0.29
CA LYS A 64 7.41 14.10 1.04
C LYS A 64 5.90 14.32 1.10
N PRO A 65 5.09 13.31 0.77
CA PRO A 65 3.65 13.43 0.90
C PRO A 65 3.28 13.68 2.37
N THR A 66 2.34 14.56 2.59
CA THR A 66 1.84 14.95 3.93
C THR A 66 0.39 14.52 4.15
N VAL A 67 -0.24 13.96 3.12
CA VAL A 67 -1.60 13.45 3.16
C VAL A 67 -1.61 11.96 2.82
N VAL A 68 -2.66 11.28 3.24
CA VAL A 68 -2.85 9.87 2.90
C VAL A 68 -2.91 9.70 1.38
N GLU A 69 -2.11 8.79 0.87
CA GLU A 69 -2.14 8.42 -0.54
C GLU A 69 -2.54 6.96 -0.70
N LEU A 70 -3.56 6.73 -1.50
CA LEU A 70 -3.92 5.40 -1.96
C LEU A 70 -2.94 5.00 -3.08
N LEU A 71 -2.14 3.96 -2.83
CA LEU A 71 -1.19 3.42 -3.80
C LEU A 71 -1.83 2.35 -4.67
N ASP A 72 -2.71 1.55 -4.08
CA ASP A 72 -3.36 0.44 -4.74
C ASP A 72 -4.58 -0.06 -3.96
N ALA A 73 -5.52 -0.73 -4.65
CA ALA A 73 -6.70 -1.34 -4.05
C ALA A 73 -7.21 -2.50 -4.91
N GLY A 74 -7.97 -3.40 -4.29
CA GLY A 74 -8.60 -4.50 -5.02
C GLY A 74 -9.70 -5.17 -4.23
N VAL A 75 -10.52 -5.94 -4.96
CA VAL A 75 -11.61 -6.76 -4.44
C VAL A 75 -11.40 -8.20 -4.87
N THR A 76 -11.67 -9.15 -3.99
CA THR A 76 -11.55 -10.57 -4.25
C THR A 76 -12.52 -11.39 -3.38
N TYR A 77 -12.74 -12.65 -3.74
CA TYR A 77 -13.39 -13.66 -2.90
C TYR A 77 -12.36 -14.50 -2.12
N GLU A 78 -11.06 -14.35 -2.40
CA GLU A 78 -10.02 -15.13 -1.74
C GLU A 78 -9.66 -14.53 -0.38
N TYR A 79 -9.55 -15.39 0.63
CA TYR A 79 -9.18 -14.98 1.98
C TYR A 79 -7.80 -14.33 2.03
N LEU A 80 -7.74 -13.09 2.46
CA LEU A 80 -6.52 -12.27 2.44
C LEU A 80 -5.58 -12.49 3.63
N GLY A 81 -6.03 -13.14 4.69
CA GLY A 81 -5.20 -13.40 5.87
C GLY A 81 -4.02 -14.36 5.63
N SER A 82 -3.99 -15.06 4.48
CA SER A 82 -2.88 -15.92 4.07
C SER A 82 -1.82 -15.19 3.24
N TYR A 83 -2.07 -13.94 2.89
CA TYR A 83 -1.17 -13.15 2.06
C TYR A 83 -0.30 -12.25 2.92
N GLU A 84 1.01 -12.30 2.68
CA GLU A 84 1.99 -11.38 3.28
C GLU A 84 2.64 -10.53 2.18
N PRO A 85 2.82 -9.22 2.37
CA PRO A 85 3.53 -8.39 1.39
C PRO A 85 4.94 -8.94 1.13
N PRO A 86 5.50 -8.82 -0.12
CA PRO A 86 5.01 -7.99 -1.24
C PRO A 86 4.28 -8.81 -2.30
N PHE A 87 3.08 -9.20 -2.08
CA PHE A 87 2.38 -10.06 -3.03
C PHE A 87 1.60 -9.24 -4.07
N VAL A 88 1.39 -9.88 -5.20
CA VAL A 88 0.31 -9.47 -6.10
C VAL A 88 -0.97 -9.94 -5.41
N PHE A 89 -1.67 -9.03 -4.76
CA PHE A 89 -2.93 -9.34 -4.13
C PHE A 89 -3.97 -9.75 -5.17
N PRO A 90 -4.80 -10.77 -4.87
CA PRO A 90 -5.81 -11.22 -5.82
C PRO A 90 -6.82 -10.11 -6.10
N ARG A 91 -7.20 -10.00 -7.36
CA ARG A 91 -8.20 -9.05 -7.87
C ARG A 91 -9.11 -9.79 -8.82
N SER A 92 -10.21 -10.34 -8.34
CA SER A 92 -11.16 -10.96 -9.24
C SER A 92 -12.08 -9.93 -9.90
N GLY A 93 -12.44 -8.89 -9.18
CA GLY A 93 -13.47 -7.92 -9.60
C GLY A 93 -14.84 -8.54 -9.81
N GLN A 94 -14.95 -9.86 -9.70
CA GLN A 94 -16.19 -10.64 -9.84
C GLN A 94 -16.32 -11.53 -8.61
N ILE A 95 -17.48 -11.43 -7.95
CA ILE A 95 -17.85 -12.22 -6.79
C ILE A 95 -19.09 -13.04 -7.22
N ALA A 96 -18.99 -14.36 -7.11
CA ALA A 96 -20.11 -15.21 -7.41
C ALA A 96 -21.16 -15.15 -6.28
N MET A 97 -22.44 -15.33 -6.60
CA MET A 97 -23.51 -15.37 -5.59
C MET A 97 -23.34 -16.52 -4.58
N THR A 98 -22.49 -17.50 -4.92
CA THR A 98 -22.15 -18.64 -4.06
C THR A 98 -20.90 -18.42 -3.21
N ASP A 99 -20.14 -17.34 -3.44
CA ASP A 99 -18.99 -17.02 -2.63
C ASP A 99 -19.46 -16.58 -1.25
N PRO A 100 -18.96 -17.18 -0.15
CA PRO A 100 -19.44 -16.86 1.18
C PRO A 100 -19.00 -15.49 1.67
N GLU A 101 -17.87 -14.99 1.17
CA GLU A 101 -17.25 -13.76 1.63
C GLU A 101 -16.74 -12.93 0.47
N VAL A 102 -16.75 -11.62 0.66
CA VAL A 102 -16.07 -10.65 -0.19
C VAL A 102 -15.02 -9.94 0.63
N TYR A 103 -13.82 -9.87 0.09
CA TYR A 103 -12.70 -9.15 0.67
C TYR A 103 -12.36 -7.95 -0.19
N PHE A 104 -12.04 -6.85 0.44
CA PHE A 104 -11.36 -5.77 -0.24
C PHE A 104 -10.13 -5.33 0.53
N TRP A 105 -9.16 -4.81 -0.17
CA TRP A 105 -7.91 -4.40 0.39
C TRP A 105 -7.44 -3.08 -0.22
N VAL A 106 -6.65 -2.36 0.56
CA VAL A 106 -6.02 -1.12 0.15
C VAL A 106 -4.56 -1.13 0.56
N PHE A 107 -3.75 -0.51 -0.26
CA PHE A 107 -2.36 -0.23 0.02
C PHE A 107 -2.18 1.28 0.06
N VAL A 108 -1.83 1.80 1.22
CA VAL A 108 -1.77 3.24 1.50
C VAL A 108 -0.42 3.63 2.06
N ARG A 109 -0.05 4.89 1.91
CA ARG A 109 1.08 5.48 2.61
C ARG A 109 0.69 6.79 3.29
N VAL A 110 1.54 7.21 4.25
CA VAL A 110 1.34 8.44 5.03
C VAL A 110 -0.01 8.43 5.76
N LEU A 111 -0.21 7.42 6.58
CA LEU A 111 -1.40 7.31 7.41
C LEU A 111 -1.11 7.93 8.81
N PRO A 112 -1.65 9.11 9.14
CA PRO A 112 -1.46 9.75 10.46
C PRO A 112 -2.10 8.94 11.59
N ALA A 113 -1.64 9.17 12.83
CA ALA A 113 -2.15 8.48 14.02
C ALA A 113 -3.65 8.69 14.26
N SER A 114 -4.18 9.84 13.84
CA SER A 114 -5.59 10.20 13.97
C SER A 114 -6.47 9.71 12.83
N SER A 115 -5.89 9.01 11.85
CA SER A 115 -6.64 8.57 10.68
C SER A 115 -7.76 7.62 11.05
N THR A 116 -8.89 7.86 10.41
CA THR A 116 -10.08 7.03 10.53
C THR A 116 -10.49 6.49 9.17
N TYR A 117 -11.26 5.43 9.20
CA TYR A 117 -11.88 4.86 8.00
C TYR A 117 -13.36 4.58 8.23
N ARG A 118 -14.13 4.59 7.14
CA ARG A 118 -15.52 4.17 7.07
C ARG A 118 -15.73 3.42 5.78
N ILE A 119 -16.43 2.31 5.83
CA ILE A 119 -16.67 1.42 4.70
C ILE A 119 -18.16 1.37 4.43
N LEU A 120 -18.53 1.65 3.19
CA LEU A 120 -19.91 1.61 2.74
C LEU A 120 -20.03 0.60 1.59
N PHE A 121 -21.05 -0.24 1.64
CA PHE A 121 -21.46 -1.07 0.52
C PHE A 121 -22.76 -0.55 -0.06
N GLN A 122 -22.79 -0.39 -1.36
CA GLN A 122 -23.98 0.03 -2.09
C GLN A 122 -24.43 -1.06 -3.06
N HIS A 123 -25.73 -1.28 -3.08
CA HIS A 123 -26.38 -2.11 -4.07
C HIS A 123 -26.19 -1.58 -5.48
N PRO A 124 -26.47 -2.39 -6.53
CA PRO A 124 -26.43 -1.96 -7.92
C PRO A 124 -27.35 -0.77 -8.26
N ASP A 125 -28.39 -0.54 -7.48
CA ASP A 125 -29.30 0.60 -7.59
C ASP A 125 -28.84 1.84 -6.80
N ALA A 126 -27.62 1.82 -6.29
CA ALA A 126 -26.98 2.83 -5.45
C ALA A 126 -27.60 3.02 -4.05
N THR A 127 -28.55 2.20 -3.64
CA THR A 127 -29.00 2.21 -2.25
C THR A 127 -27.95 1.65 -1.30
N LEU A 128 -27.94 2.14 -0.06
CA LEU A 128 -26.98 1.70 0.95
C LEU A 128 -27.34 0.30 1.46
N ALA A 129 -26.42 -0.65 1.31
CA ALA A 129 -26.55 -1.99 1.85
C ALA A 129 -25.96 -2.10 3.26
N TYR A 130 -24.80 -1.44 3.48
CA TYR A 130 -24.09 -1.52 4.75
C TYR A 130 -23.22 -0.28 4.98
N ASP A 131 -23.11 0.11 6.23
CA ASP A 131 -22.25 1.18 6.73
C ASP A 131 -21.53 0.68 7.98
N SER A 132 -20.20 0.64 7.93
CA SER A 132 -19.39 0.21 9.06
C SER A 132 -19.41 1.19 10.24
N GLY A 133 -19.84 2.43 10.04
CA GLY A 133 -19.50 3.52 10.93
C GLY A 133 -18.02 3.91 10.82
N THR A 134 -17.60 4.88 11.63
CA THR A 134 -16.22 5.38 11.65
C THR A 134 -15.36 4.61 12.64
N HIS A 135 -14.20 4.13 12.16
CA HIS A 135 -13.22 3.38 12.95
C HIS A 135 -11.85 4.03 12.85
N GLY A 136 -11.03 3.92 13.91
CA GLY A 136 -9.63 4.32 13.89
C GLY A 136 -8.71 3.19 13.49
N PHE A 137 -7.58 3.51 12.89
CA PHE A 137 -6.55 2.52 12.57
C PHE A 137 -5.70 2.10 13.79
N GLY A 138 -5.77 2.85 14.87
CA GLY A 138 -5.11 2.54 16.14
C GLY A 138 -3.64 2.96 16.22
N ASN A 139 -2.83 2.68 15.21
CA ASN A 139 -1.41 3.01 15.19
C ASN A 139 -1.04 3.89 13.98
N PRO A 140 -0.12 4.85 14.13
CA PRO A 140 0.34 5.66 13.01
C PRO A 140 1.24 4.86 12.09
N PHE A 141 0.97 4.88 10.80
CA PHE A 141 1.80 4.29 9.77
C PHE A 141 2.29 5.39 8.81
N TYR A 142 3.45 5.97 9.11
CA TYR A 142 4.00 7.05 8.29
C TYR A 142 4.65 6.60 6.98
N ARG A 143 4.81 5.29 6.78
CA ARG A 143 5.43 4.75 5.57
C ARG A 143 4.35 4.25 4.63
N TRP A 144 4.32 2.97 4.44
CA TRP A 144 3.28 2.25 3.71
C TRP A 144 2.62 1.24 4.64
N SER A 145 1.37 0.98 4.39
CA SER A 145 0.57 0.00 5.11
C SER A 145 -0.45 -0.60 4.18
N TRP A 146 -0.77 -1.86 4.38
CA TRP A 146 -1.89 -2.47 3.72
C TRP A 146 -2.91 -2.89 4.74
N TRP A 147 -4.18 -2.76 4.35
CA TRP A 147 -5.32 -3.12 5.16
C TRP A 147 -6.29 -3.89 4.31
N TRP A 148 -6.99 -4.82 4.91
CA TRP A 148 -8.03 -5.58 4.26
C TRP A 148 -9.19 -5.82 5.22
N TRP A 149 -10.37 -6.02 4.64
CA TRP A 149 -11.61 -6.30 5.34
C TRP A 149 -12.35 -7.38 4.60
N GLY A 150 -12.97 -8.32 5.35
CA GLY A 150 -13.83 -9.37 4.83
C GLY A 150 -15.23 -9.20 5.34
N TYR A 151 -16.21 -9.45 4.48
CA TYR A 151 -17.62 -9.37 4.80
C TYR A 151 -18.35 -10.57 4.23
N ASP A 152 -19.30 -11.11 5.03
CA ASP A 152 -20.21 -12.16 4.59
C ASP A 152 -21.15 -11.62 3.49
N THR A 153 -21.19 -12.32 2.35
CA THR A 153 -21.98 -11.91 1.19
C THR A 153 -23.48 -12.03 1.42
N GLY A 154 -23.89 -12.99 2.26
CA GLY A 154 -25.30 -13.15 2.67
C GLY A 154 -25.75 -12.00 3.55
N PHE A 155 -24.92 -11.57 4.48
CA PHE A 155 -25.19 -10.41 5.34
C PHE A 155 -25.35 -9.12 4.50
N LEU A 156 -24.54 -8.94 3.47
CA LEU A 156 -24.65 -7.80 2.55
C LEU A 156 -25.81 -7.91 1.57
N GLY A 157 -26.38 -9.11 1.38
CA GLY A 157 -27.39 -9.39 0.35
C GLY A 157 -26.80 -9.63 -1.05
N MET A 158 -25.50 -9.77 -1.19
CA MET A 158 -24.80 -10.01 -2.47
C MET A 158 -25.15 -11.38 -3.08
N ASN A 159 -25.54 -12.33 -2.25
CA ASN A 159 -25.98 -13.66 -2.66
C ASN A 159 -27.40 -13.70 -3.30
N SER A 160 -28.09 -12.57 -3.32
CA SER A 160 -29.45 -12.45 -3.85
C SER A 160 -29.65 -11.34 -4.87
N VAL A 161 -28.69 -10.43 -4.99
CA VAL A 161 -28.77 -9.27 -5.87
C VAL A 161 -27.57 -9.25 -6.82
N THR A 162 -27.82 -9.45 -8.10
CA THR A 162 -26.82 -9.39 -9.16
C THR A 162 -26.62 -7.96 -9.66
N GLY A 163 -25.43 -7.64 -10.12
CA GLY A 163 -25.11 -6.34 -10.71
C GLY A 163 -23.78 -5.77 -10.18
N THR A 164 -23.53 -4.52 -10.49
CA THR A 164 -22.30 -3.82 -10.04
C THR A 164 -22.54 -3.26 -8.65
N TRP A 165 -21.86 -3.84 -7.68
CA TRP A 165 -21.80 -3.34 -6.32
C TRP A 165 -20.67 -2.32 -6.17
N HIS A 166 -20.85 -1.35 -5.31
CA HIS A 166 -19.84 -0.36 -5.00
C HIS A 166 -19.38 -0.49 -3.55
N ILE A 167 -18.06 -0.55 -3.38
CA ILE A 167 -17.42 -0.46 -2.07
C ILE A 167 -16.75 0.89 -2.00
N LEU A 168 -17.18 1.72 -1.06
CA LEU A 168 -16.64 3.04 -0.82
C LEU A 168 -15.83 3.02 0.47
N LEU A 169 -14.59 3.44 0.38
CA LEU A 169 -13.73 3.62 1.53
C LEU A 169 -13.49 5.12 1.72
N ASP A 170 -14.00 5.65 2.81
CA ASP A 170 -13.71 7.01 3.26
C ASP A 170 -12.52 6.98 4.21
N LEU A 171 -11.46 7.68 3.86
CA LEU A 171 -10.23 7.80 4.65
C LEU A 171 -10.06 9.24 5.07
N ASN A 172 -10.08 9.48 6.38
CA ASN A 172 -9.84 10.79 6.97
C ASN A 172 -8.55 10.75 7.79
N GLY A 173 -7.62 11.62 7.44
CA GLY A 173 -6.31 11.71 8.09
C GLY A 173 -5.84 13.12 8.34
#